data_486977b43bcd63eda852cf20d9b82310
#
_entry.id   486977b43bcd63eda852cf20d9b82310
#
_cell.length_a   1.000
_cell.length_b   1.000
_cell.length_c   1.000
_cell.angle_alpha   90.00
_cell.angle_beta   90.00
_cell.angle_gamma   90.00
#
_symmetry.space_group_name_H-M   'P 1'
#
loop_
_entity.id
_entity.type
_entity.pdbx_description
1 polymer ?
#
loop_
_entity_poly.entity_id
_entity_poly.type
_entity_poly.pdbx_seq_one_letter_code
_entity_poly.pdbx_strand_id
1 'polypeptide(L)'
;MKGTSTLAVVAGLVVAAASYAGPSWCLGMGGLGPIRAGMTLEQVLALADFSGIERRKPAGECWYLRYGPDFSLMIIDGKVARVELQSASKLGTYAGAHIGSTEAELQTLYGTRLDVQPHKYDANGHAITLKSSGGDHGLRFETSGGKVTAIQAGPWVHLNYVEGCG
;
A
#
# COMPACT_ATOMS: atom_id res chain seq x y z
N MET A 1 -34.29 -18.26 66.59
CA MET A 1 -34.52 -17.41 65.41
C MET A 1 -33.29 -17.49 64.54
N LYS A 2 -33.35 -18.23 63.42
CA LYS A 2 -32.23 -18.45 62.53
C LYS A 2 -32.44 -17.59 61.25
N GLY A 3 -31.60 -16.56 61.04
CA GLY A 3 -31.65 -15.73 59.89
C GLY A 3 -30.83 -16.34 58.73
N THR A 4 -31.50 -16.67 57.65
CA THR A 4 -30.87 -17.13 56.41
C THR A 4 -30.50 -15.92 55.55
N SER A 5 -29.21 -15.65 55.40
CA SER A 5 -28.66 -14.66 54.44
C SER A 5 -28.60 -15.25 53.04
N THR A 6 -29.35 -14.68 52.14
CA THR A 6 -29.31 -15.03 50.70
C THR A 6 -28.24 -14.17 50.01
N LEU A 7 -27.18 -14.80 49.53
CA LEU A 7 -26.20 -14.14 48.67
C LEU A 7 -26.76 -14.05 47.24
N ALA A 8 -26.93 -12.83 46.75
CA ALA A 8 -27.24 -12.57 45.34
C ALA A 8 -25.96 -12.58 44.53
N VAL A 9 -25.83 -13.56 43.61
CA VAL A 9 -24.75 -13.60 42.61
C VAL A 9 -25.13 -12.67 41.44
N VAL A 10 -24.42 -11.56 41.32
CA VAL A 10 -24.54 -10.68 40.16
C VAL A 10 -23.65 -11.25 39.06
N ALA A 11 -24.28 -11.87 38.07
CA ALA A 11 -23.56 -12.29 36.85
C ALA A 11 -23.27 -11.05 35.99
N GLY A 12 -22.02 -10.61 36.03
CA GLY A 12 -21.51 -9.55 35.13
C GLY A 12 -21.46 -10.03 33.70
N LEU A 13 -22.25 -9.41 32.82
CA LEU A 13 -22.15 -9.59 31.37
C LEU A 13 -20.82 -8.97 30.90
N VAL A 14 -19.83 -9.80 30.56
CA VAL A 14 -18.63 -9.36 29.83
C VAL A 14 -19.02 -9.18 28.37
N VAL A 15 -19.31 -7.93 27.97
CA VAL A 15 -19.47 -7.58 26.56
C VAL A 15 -18.08 -7.58 25.97
N ALA A 16 -17.75 -8.64 25.25
CA ALA A 16 -16.55 -8.67 24.41
C ALA A 16 -16.68 -7.58 23.34
N ALA A 17 -15.88 -6.51 23.47
CA ALA A 17 -15.75 -5.52 22.43
C ALA A 17 -15.14 -6.22 21.21
N ALA A 18 -15.95 -6.42 20.16
CA ALA A 18 -15.47 -6.83 18.86
C ALA A 18 -14.54 -5.72 18.36
N SER A 19 -13.25 -5.97 18.39
CA SER A 19 -12.27 -5.11 17.72
C SER A 19 -12.57 -5.16 16.22
N TYR A 20 -13.23 -4.16 15.71
CA TYR A 20 -13.28 -3.93 14.27
C TYR A 20 -11.83 -3.62 13.83
N ALA A 21 -11.12 -4.64 13.39
CA ALA A 21 -9.91 -4.44 12.61
C ALA A 21 -10.35 -3.71 11.34
N GLY A 22 -10.11 -2.40 11.29
CA GLY A 22 -10.29 -1.63 10.07
C GLY A 22 -9.49 -2.26 8.92
N PRO A 23 -9.78 -1.94 7.65
CA PRO A 23 -9.09 -2.53 6.52
C PRO A 23 -7.58 -2.38 6.74
N SER A 24 -6.85 -3.51 6.68
CA SER A 24 -5.41 -3.49 6.81
C SER A 24 -4.81 -2.66 5.66
N TRP A 25 -4.01 -1.66 5.99
CA TRP A 25 -3.32 -0.81 5.03
C TRP A 25 -2.13 -1.56 4.41
N CYS A 26 -2.44 -2.62 3.66
CA CYS A 26 -1.47 -3.41 2.92
C CYS A 26 -1.57 -3.13 1.43
N LEU A 27 -0.42 -3.12 0.75
CA LEU A 27 -0.31 -2.92 -0.68
C LEU A 27 -0.59 -4.22 -1.42
N GLY A 28 -1.60 -4.22 -2.28
CA GLY A 28 -1.86 -5.25 -3.26
C GLY A 28 -1.63 -4.74 -4.67
N MET A 29 -1.67 -5.63 -5.67
CA MET A 29 -1.43 -5.24 -7.07
C MET A 29 -2.42 -4.20 -7.60
N GLY A 30 -3.63 -4.14 -7.06
CA GLY A 30 -4.66 -3.19 -7.49
C GLY A 30 -4.80 -1.94 -6.62
N GLY A 31 -3.99 -1.79 -5.56
CA GLY A 31 -4.09 -0.62 -4.68
C GLY A 31 -3.65 -0.85 -3.24
N LEU A 32 -3.98 0.07 -2.34
CA LEU A 32 -3.56 0.09 -0.94
C LEU A 32 -4.78 0.15 -0.01
N GLY A 33 -4.96 -0.85 0.85
CA GLY A 33 -6.12 -0.93 1.74
C GLY A 33 -7.43 -0.79 0.95
N PRO A 34 -8.27 0.22 1.22
CA PRO A 34 -9.50 0.47 0.46
C PRO A 34 -9.28 1.22 -0.87
N ILE A 35 -8.11 1.85 -1.09
CA ILE A 35 -7.81 2.62 -2.28
C ILE A 35 -7.54 1.68 -3.45
N ARG A 36 -8.18 1.94 -4.59
CA ARG A 36 -8.00 1.17 -5.82
C ARG A 36 -7.57 2.06 -6.98
N ALA A 37 -6.75 1.52 -7.88
CA ALA A 37 -6.50 2.15 -9.17
C ALA A 37 -7.82 2.35 -9.92
N GLY A 38 -7.94 3.47 -10.63
CA GLY A 38 -9.15 3.90 -11.31
C GLY A 38 -10.14 4.71 -10.46
N MET A 39 -9.99 4.74 -9.13
CA MET A 39 -10.81 5.61 -8.27
C MET A 39 -10.55 7.08 -8.59
N THR A 40 -11.61 7.88 -8.56
CA THR A 40 -11.48 9.34 -8.62
C THR A 40 -10.92 9.89 -7.31
N LEU A 41 -10.35 11.09 -7.35
CA LEU A 41 -9.89 11.77 -6.14
C LEU A 41 -11.02 11.91 -5.11
N GLU A 42 -12.23 12.23 -5.55
CA GLU A 42 -13.39 12.36 -4.67
C GLU A 42 -13.71 11.05 -3.94
N GLN A 43 -13.69 9.91 -4.66
CA GLN A 43 -13.87 8.58 -4.08
C GLN A 43 -12.78 8.25 -3.05
N VAL A 44 -11.52 8.57 -3.35
CA VAL A 44 -10.41 8.37 -2.42
C VAL A 44 -10.61 9.19 -1.15
N LEU A 45 -10.93 10.49 -1.28
CA LEU A 45 -11.13 11.39 -0.15
C LEU A 45 -12.32 10.99 0.75
N ALA A 46 -13.30 10.27 0.20
CA ALA A 46 -14.44 9.75 0.95
C ALA A 46 -14.12 8.48 1.76
N LEU A 47 -13.02 7.76 1.44
CA LEU A 47 -12.67 6.49 2.10
C LEU A 47 -11.85 6.65 3.39
N ALA A 48 -11.14 7.76 3.56
CA ALA A 48 -10.22 7.97 4.67
C ALA A 48 -10.22 9.43 5.09
N ASP A 49 -9.86 9.68 6.35
CA ASP A 49 -9.60 11.03 6.83
C ASP A 49 -8.25 11.53 6.25
N PHE A 50 -8.34 12.22 5.12
CA PHE A 50 -7.20 12.82 4.45
C PHE A 50 -6.98 14.29 4.91
N SER A 51 -7.24 14.59 6.17
CA SER A 51 -7.17 15.95 6.74
C SER A 51 -5.77 16.59 6.67
N GLY A 52 -4.72 15.83 6.40
CA GLY A 52 -3.34 16.31 6.27
C GLY A 52 -2.81 16.43 4.84
N ILE A 53 -3.65 16.28 3.83
CA ILE A 53 -3.19 16.29 2.44
C ILE A 53 -3.04 17.71 1.92
N GLU A 54 -1.83 18.07 1.48
CA GLU A 54 -1.63 19.21 0.60
C GLU A 54 -2.37 18.98 -0.72
N ARG A 55 -3.53 19.61 -0.85
CA ARG A 55 -4.34 19.61 -2.08
C ARG A 55 -3.73 20.55 -3.13
N ARG A 56 -2.44 20.41 -3.38
CA ARG A 56 -1.81 21.14 -4.46
C ARG A 56 -2.16 20.40 -5.75
N LYS A 57 -3.19 20.86 -6.45
CA LYS A 57 -3.45 20.42 -7.83
C LYS A 57 -2.43 21.12 -8.74
N PRO A 58 -1.37 20.44 -9.18
CA PRO A 58 -0.44 21.03 -10.14
C PRO A 58 -1.16 21.29 -11.46
N ALA A 59 -0.62 22.20 -12.25
CA ALA A 59 -1.01 22.32 -13.64
C ALA A 59 -0.54 21.05 -14.37
N GLY A 60 -1.48 20.29 -14.96
CA GLY A 60 -1.14 19.08 -15.72
C GLY A 60 -2.10 17.92 -15.49
N GLU A 61 -2.08 16.98 -16.41
CA GLU A 61 -2.91 15.77 -16.37
C GLU A 61 -2.35 14.71 -15.43
N CYS A 62 -1.06 14.81 -15.05
CA CYS A 62 -0.35 13.89 -14.16
C CYS A 62 0.24 14.62 -12.96
N TRP A 63 -0.03 14.13 -11.75
CA TRP A 63 0.47 14.70 -10.51
C TRP A 63 0.40 13.69 -9.36
N TYR A 64 1.02 14.03 -8.21
CA TYR A 64 1.01 13.18 -7.01
C TYR A 64 0.19 13.76 -5.88
N LEU A 65 -0.68 12.93 -5.30
CA LEU A 65 -1.29 13.15 -4.00
C LEU A 65 -0.44 12.43 -2.95
N ARG A 66 0.20 13.17 -2.04
CA ARG A 66 1.04 12.61 -0.99
C ARG A 66 0.28 12.46 0.32
N TYR A 67 0.41 11.32 0.98
CA TYR A 67 -0.14 11.08 2.31
C TYR A 67 1.00 10.89 3.31
N GLY A 68 1.42 11.99 3.92
CA GLY A 68 2.55 12.00 4.84
C GLY A 68 3.80 11.32 4.24
N PRO A 69 4.56 10.60 5.07
CA PRO A 69 5.71 9.83 4.62
C PRO A 69 5.35 8.42 4.10
N ASP A 70 4.10 7.98 4.28
CA ASP A 70 3.74 6.57 4.11
C ASP A 70 3.51 6.18 2.66
N PHE A 71 2.76 6.99 1.91
CA PHE A 71 2.51 6.68 0.50
C PHE A 71 2.17 7.91 -0.33
N SER A 72 2.25 7.76 -1.64
CA SER A 72 1.72 8.69 -2.62
C SER A 72 0.83 7.99 -3.63
N LEU A 73 -0.12 8.73 -4.19
CA LEU A 73 -0.96 8.31 -5.30
C LEU A 73 -0.58 9.10 -6.54
N MET A 74 -0.19 8.41 -7.58
CA MET A 74 -0.06 9.00 -8.90
C MET A 74 -1.45 9.18 -9.48
N ILE A 75 -1.81 10.41 -9.82
CA ILE A 75 -3.10 10.77 -10.40
C ILE A 75 -2.90 11.10 -11.87
N ILE A 76 -3.62 10.44 -12.75
CA ILE A 76 -3.67 10.72 -14.18
C ILE A 76 -5.15 10.93 -14.54
N ASP A 77 -5.47 12.00 -15.24
CA ASP A 77 -6.85 12.35 -15.66
C ASP A 77 -7.85 12.31 -14.50
N GLY A 78 -7.41 12.76 -13.30
CA GLY A 78 -8.25 12.83 -12.12
C GLY A 78 -8.52 11.47 -11.44
N LYS A 79 -7.85 10.40 -11.85
CA LYS A 79 -7.99 9.05 -11.30
C LYS A 79 -6.67 8.52 -10.76
N VAL A 80 -6.75 7.66 -9.75
CA VAL A 80 -5.58 6.93 -9.22
C VAL A 80 -5.02 6.03 -10.32
N ALA A 81 -3.82 6.32 -10.79
CA ALA A 81 -3.08 5.52 -11.76
C ALA A 81 -2.25 4.45 -11.07
N ARG A 82 -1.54 4.78 -9.98
CA ARG A 82 -0.80 3.83 -9.15
C ARG A 82 -0.60 4.34 -7.73
N VAL A 83 -0.30 3.44 -6.81
CA VAL A 83 0.12 3.73 -5.44
C VAL A 83 1.61 3.51 -5.33
N GLU A 84 2.30 4.37 -4.57
CA GLU A 84 3.74 4.29 -4.34
C GLU A 84 4.05 4.37 -2.86
N LEU A 85 4.85 3.41 -2.36
CA LEU A 85 5.52 3.45 -1.06
C LEU A 85 6.97 3.88 -1.29
N GLN A 86 7.47 4.83 -0.51
CA GLN A 86 8.83 5.36 -0.62
C GLN A 86 9.59 5.21 0.69
N SER A 87 10.85 5.59 0.71
CA SER A 87 11.86 5.29 1.73
C SER A 87 11.47 5.47 3.19
N ALA A 88 10.50 6.31 3.52
CA ALA A 88 10.03 6.53 4.89
C ALA A 88 8.78 5.70 5.25
N SER A 89 8.19 4.98 4.29
CA SER A 89 6.98 4.18 4.51
C SER A 89 7.23 3.01 5.44
N LYS A 90 6.29 2.81 6.37
CA LYS A 90 6.22 1.62 7.22
C LYS A 90 5.20 0.60 6.74
N LEU A 91 4.53 0.90 5.64
CA LEU A 91 3.57 0.00 5.01
C LEU A 91 4.31 -1.06 4.19
N GLY A 92 3.60 -2.16 3.91
CA GLY A 92 4.14 -3.25 3.11
C GLY A 92 3.06 -3.92 2.26
N THR A 93 3.47 -4.91 1.50
CA THR A 93 2.57 -5.73 0.71
C THR A 93 1.85 -6.78 1.56
N TYR A 94 0.75 -7.34 1.06
CA TYR A 94 0.07 -8.47 1.73
C TYR A 94 0.98 -9.68 1.96
N ALA A 95 2.01 -9.87 1.13
CA ALA A 95 2.98 -10.94 1.31
C ALA A 95 4.10 -10.62 2.31
N GLY A 96 4.18 -9.38 2.82
CA GLY A 96 5.15 -8.95 3.81
C GLY A 96 6.36 -8.21 3.28
N ALA A 97 6.49 -7.99 1.96
CA ALA A 97 7.55 -7.15 1.42
C ALA A 97 7.33 -5.67 1.82
N HIS A 98 8.40 -4.99 2.21
CA HIS A 98 8.38 -3.60 2.68
C HIS A 98 9.65 -2.87 2.25
N ILE A 99 9.70 -1.57 2.48
CA ILE A 99 10.92 -0.77 2.26
C ILE A 99 12.03 -1.31 3.17
N GLY A 100 13.20 -1.58 2.56
CA GLY A 100 14.35 -2.19 3.24
C GLY A 100 14.39 -3.72 3.15
N SER A 101 13.34 -4.41 2.68
CA SER A 101 13.41 -5.84 2.35
C SER A 101 14.53 -6.10 1.36
N THR A 102 15.22 -7.22 1.52
CA THR A 102 16.27 -7.65 0.59
C THR A 102 15.69 -8.29 -0.68
N GLU A 103 16.44 -8.30 -1.77
CA GLU A 103 16.06 -9.02 -2.98
C GLU A 103 15.90 -10.53 -2.74
N ALA A 104 16.67 -11.11 -1.83
CA ALA A 104 16.53 -12.50 -1.40
C ALA A 104 15.18 -12.76 -0.68
N GLU A 105 14.73 -11.80 0.16
CA GLU A 105 13.40 -11.87 0.77
C GLU A 105 12.30 -11.76 -0.29
N LEU A 106 12.42 -10.89 -1.28
CA LEU A 106 11.47 -10.82 -2.39
C LEU A 106 11.42 -12.17 -3.15
N GLN A 107 12.57 -12.79 -3.40
CA GLN A 107 12.63 -14.10 -4.04
C GLN A 107 11.95 -15.18 -3.19
N THR A 108 12.08 -15.12 -1.87
CA THR A 108 11.40 -16.04 -0.95
C THR A 108 9.88 -15.85 -0.98
N LEU A 109 9.41 -14.59 -0.99
CA LEU A 109 7.99 -14.25 -0.94
C LEU A 109 7.25 -14.53 -2.26
N TYR A 110 7.90 -14.30 -3.40
CA TYR A 110 7.24 -14.31 -4.71
C TYR A 110 7.76 -15.37 -5.67
N GLY A 111 8.93 -15.95 -5.39
CA GLY A 111 9.53 -17.05 -6.16
C GLY A 111 9.86 -16.67 -7.59
N THR A 112 9.69 -17.64 -8.49
CA THR A 112 10.01 -17.52 -9.93
C THR A 112 9.08 -16.58 -10.72
N ARG A 113 8.09 -16.00 -10.08
CA ARG A 113 7.18 -15.02 -10.73
C ARG A 113 7.79 -13.64 -10.89
N LEU A 114 8.94 -13.39 -10.25
CA LEU A 114 9.64 -12.11 -10.36
C LEU A 114 10.40 -12.01 -11.68
N ASP A 115 10.24 -10.88 -12.36
CA ASP A 115 11.11 -10.45 -13.44
C ASP A 115 12.06 -9.39 -12.90
N VAL A 116 13.37 -9.63 -13.05
CA VAL A 116 14.44 -8.78 -12.51
C VAL A 116 15.19 -8.14 -13.65
N GLN A 117 15.19 -6.80 -13.70
CA GLN A 117 15.89 -6.00 -14.69
C GLN A 117 16.86 -5.03 -14.00
N PRO A 118 17.97 -4.62 -14.64
CA PRO A 118 18.81 -3.56 -14.12
C PRO A 118 17.99 -2.28 -13.86
N HIS A 119 18.31 -1.56 -12.77
CA HIS A 119 17.67 -0.28 -12.49
C HIS A 119 18.15 0.78 -13.50
N LYS A 120 17.22 1.58 -14.06
CA LYS A 120 17.53 2.54 -15.14
C LYS A 120 18.55 3.61 -14.73
N TYR A 121 18.58 4.01 -13.47
CA TYR A 121 19.37 5.14 -12.96
C TYR A 121 20.37 4.75 -11.87
N ASP A 122 20.32 3.54 -11.34
CA ASP A 122 21.20 3.07 -10.27
C ASP A 122 21.92 1.78 -10.70
N ALA A 123 23.20 1.87 -10.95
CA ALA A 123 24.03 0.72 -11.35
C ALA A 123 24.11 -0.39 -10.29
N ASN A 124 23.78 -0.08 -9.02
CA ASN A 124 23.76 -1.03 -7.90
C ASN A 124 22.34 -1.50 -7.54
N GLY A 125 21.36 -1.20 -8.39
CA GLY A 125 19.95 -1.50 -8.16
C GLY A 125 19.33 -2.33 -9.26
N HIS A 126 18.12 -2.83 -8.93
CA HIS A 126 17.25 -3.54 -9.87
C HIS A 126 15.84 -2.97 -9.85
N ALA A 127 15.16 -3.10 -10.97
CA ALA A 127 13.72 -2.97 -11.10
C ALA A 127 13.14 -4.39 -11.14
N ILE A 128 12.45 -4.79 -10.06
CA ILE A 128 11.91 -6.14 -9.89
C ILE A 128 10.39 -6.05 -10.01
N THR A 129 9.80 -6.78 -10.95
CA THR A 129 8.36 -6.70 -11.21
C THR A 129 7.67 -8.04 -10.97
N LEU A 130 6.42 -7.95 -10.53
CA LEU A 130 5.52 -9.05 -10.33
C LEU A 130 4.18 -8.75 -11.01
N LYS A 131 3.84 -9.52 -12.03
CA LYS A 131 2.61 -9.34 -12.80
C LYS A 131 1.50 -10.22 -12.25
N SER A 132 0.24 -9.73 -12.25
CA SER A 132 -0.94 -10.53 -11.92
C SER A 132 -1.16 -11.63 -12.95
N SER A 133 -1.87 -12.68 -12.58
CA SER A 133 -2.22 -13.78 -13.51
C SER A 133 -3.05 -13.30 -14.70
N GLY A 134 -3.89 -12.28 -14.51
CA GLY A 134 -4.65 -11.61 -15.59
C GLY A 134 -3.80 -10.69 -16.44
N GLY A 135 -2.60 -10.33 -16.00
CA GLY A 135 -1.65 -9.50 -16.75
C GLY A 135 -1.95 -7.99 -16.76
N ASP A 136 -3.00 -7.55 -16.10
CA ASP A 136 -3.51 -6.16 -16.12
C ASP A 136 -3.00 -5.30 -14.97
N HIS A 137 -2.55 -5.90 -13.86
CA HIS A 137 -2.00 -5.24 -12.68
C HIS A 137 -0.67 -5.86 -12.27
N GLY A 138 0.04 -5.21 -11.33
CA GLY A 138 1.28 -5.74 -10.78
C GLY A 138 1.82 -4.96 -9.60
N LEU A 139 2.99 -5.43 -9.16
CA LEU A 139 3.89 -4.73 -8.24
C LEU A 139 5.21 -4.47 -8.96
N ARG A 140 5.83 -3.36 -8.65
CA ARG A 140 7.20 -3.01 -9.03
C ARG A 140 7.96 -2.63 -7.78
N PHE A 141 9.09 -3.26 -7.56
CA PHE A 141 10.05 -2.95 -6.50
C PHE A 141 11.27 -2.31 -7.15
N GLU A 142 11.71 -1.18 -6.63
CA GLU A 142 12.99 -0.59 -6.97
C GLU A 142 13.96 -0.88 -5.83
N THR A 143 15.17 -1.30 -6.18
CA THR A 143 16.20 -1.62 -5.19
C THR A 143 17.44 -0.76 -5.40
N SER A 144 18.22 -0.59 -4.33
CA SER A 144 19.55 -0.02 -4.34
C SER A 144 20.40 -0.77 -3.32
N GLY A 145 21.59 -1.20 -3.70
CA GLY A 145 22.45 -2.00 -2.82
C GLY A 145 21.79 -3.29 -2.31
N GLY A 146 20.93 -3.92 -3.11
CA GLY A 146 20.21 -5.15 -2.78
C GLY A 146 19.04 -4.99 -1.83
N LYS A 147 18.58 -3.76 -1.54
CA LYS A 147 17.43 -3.47 -0.67
C LYS A 147 16.37 -2.66 -1.39
N VAL A 148 15.11 -2.97 -1.11
CA VAL A 148 13.94 -2.24 -1.63
C VAL A 148 13.94 -0.80 -1.13
N THR A 149 13.87 0.15 -2.05
CA THR A 149 13.82 1.60 -1.81
C THR A 149 12.46 2.21 -2.17
N ALA A 150 11.73 1.58 -3.10
CA ALA A 150 10.37 1.97 -3.47
C ALA A 150 9.55 0.75 -3.87
N ILE A 151 8.22 0.81 -3.63
CA ILE A 151 7.27 -0.20 -4.08
C ILE A 151 6.11 0.53 -4.77
N GLN A 152 5.78 0.10 -5.97
CA GLN A 152 4.68 0.64 -6.77
C GLN A 152 3.65 -0.45 -7.04
N ALA A 153 2.36 -0.08 -7.05
CA ALA A 153 1.25 -1.00 -7.32
C ALA A 153 0.18 -0.33 -8.18
N GLY A 154 -0.36 -1.06 -9.15
CA GLY A 154 -1.42 -0.55 -10.02
C GLY A 154 -1.51 -1.28 -11.35
N PRO A 155 -2.26 -0.73 -12.31
CA PRO A 155 -2.33 -1.22 -13.68
C PRO A 155 -0.94 -1.31 -14.32
N TRP A 156 -0.71 -2.42 -15.04
CA TRP A 156 0.60 -2.72 -15.62
C TRP A 156 1.13 -1.61 -16.51
N VAL A 157 0.26 -0.95 -17.26
CA VAL A 157 0.63 0.18 -18.13
C VAL A 157 1.27 1.33 -17.34
N HIS A 158 0.79 1.61 -16.12
CA HIS A 158 1.31 2.70 -15.30
C HIS A 158 2.55 2.33 -14.50
N LEU A 159 2.82 1.04 -14.26
CA LEU A 159 4.05 0.57 -13.60
C LEU A 159 5.29 0.75 -14.49
N ASN A 160 5.11 0.84 -15.80
CA ASN A 160 6.18 1.08 -16.76
C ASN A 160 6.52 2.57 -16.95
N TYR A 161 5.78 3.49 -16.32
CA TYR A 161 6.11 4.91 -16.28
C TYR A 161 7.24 5.16 -15.28
N VAL A 162 8.48 4.94 -15.73
CA VAL A 162 9.69 5.02 -14.89
C VAL A 162 9.93 6.45 -14.40
N GLU A 163 9.64 7.45 -15.22
CA GLU A 163 9.85 8.87 -14.90
C GLU A 163 8.77 9.45 -13.96
N GLY A 164 7.67 8.74 -13.76
CA GLY A 164 6.54 9.27 -13.01
C GLY A 164 5.83 10.42 -13.74
N CYS A 165 5.25 11.35 -12.95
CA CYS A 165 4.76 12.62 -13.48
C CYS A 165 5.96 13.58 -13.55
N GLY A 166 6.44 13.86 -14.74
CA GLY A 166 7.53 14.81 -15.02
C GLY A 166 7.12 16.27 -14.82
#